data_6d491900ee15e6b946c738c51a57a9be
#
_entry.id   6d491900ee15e6b946c738c51a57a9be
#
_cell.length_a   1.000
_cell.length_b   1.000
_cell.length_c   1.000
_cell.angle_alpha   90.00
_cell.angle_beta   90.00
_cell.angle_gamma   90.00
#
_symmetry.space_group_name_H-M   'P 1'
#
loop_
_entity.id
_entity.type
_entity.pdbx_description
1 polymer ?
#
loop_
_entity_poly.entity_id
_entity_poly.type
_entity_poly.pdbx_seq_one_letter_code
_entity_poly.pdbx_strand_id
1 'polypeptide(L)'
;MAAKKWQNLVEMFFDQADNKGDAPFVWQKHDGAFQPVSWRNAAQDVARLAWALRDMGVEKGDRVVLISESRTEWPICDLAIMACGAISVPTYITNTTRDHTHILENSGAKAAIISTKRLATAFLPAAHESDMLRTVICMESPSISQSLNVDIHLWDDMMLASKGQVEDFVAEAANIPREEIACLIYTSGTGGAPKGVMLHHGSILHNCEGAYTVLDKIGVDDEVFLSFLPLSHAYEHTGGLYLPISLGAQIYYAESIDKLASNMEEARPTIMTVVPRLFEVLQSRV
;
A
#
# COMPACT_ATOMS: atom_id res chain seq x y z
N MET A 1 1.16 -10.92 -26.10
CA MET A 1 1.32 -9.47 -26.40
C MET A 1 2.60 -8.98 -25.75
N ALA A 2 3.31 -7.98 -26.31
CA ALA A 2 4.44 -7.37 -25.58
C ALA A 2 3.90 -6.65 -24.35
N ALA A 3 4.54 -6.87 -23.20
CA ALA A 3 4.16 -6.15 -21.97
C ALA A 3 4.21 -4.64 -22.22
N LYS A 4 3.17 -3.90 -21.82
CA LYS A 4 3.17 -2.45 -21.86
C LYS A 4 4.29 -1.95 -20.94
N LYS A 5 5.08 -1.01 -21.38
CA LYS A 5 6.17 -0.42 -20.59
C LYS A 5 5.70 0.89 -19.99
N TRP A 6 5.48 0.90 -18.69
CA TRP A 6 5.21 2.12 -17.91
C TRP A 6 6.52 2.72 -17.36
N GLN A 7 6.54 4.01 -17.16
CA GLN A 7 7.69 4.70 -16.57
C GLN A 7 7.71 4.56 -15.05
N ASN A 8 6.52 4.55 -14.41
CA ASN A 8 6.40 4.48 -12.96
C ASN A 8 5.12 3.74 -12.54
N LEU A 9 5.00 3.45 -11.25
CA LEU A 9 3.90 2.68 -10.66
C LEU A 9 2.57 3.45 -10.68
N VAL A 10 2.63 4.79 -10.59
CA VAL A 10 1.45 5.65 -10.60
C VAL A 10 0.84 5.69 -12.00
N GLU A 11 1.67 5.86 -13.04
CA GLU A 11 1.25 5.77 -14.43
C GLU A 11 0.63 4.41 -14.73
N MET A 12 1.28 3.32 -14.29
CA MET A 12 0.77 1.96 -14.45
C MET A 12 -0.63 1.81 -13.85
N PHE A 13 -0.83 2.29 -12.63
CA PHE A 13 -2.11 2.17 -11.94
C PHE A 13 -3.22 2.96 -12.65
N PHE A 14 -2.99 4.23 -12.97
CA PHE A 14 -4.02 5.04 -13.62
C PHE A 14 -4.36 4.54 -15.02
N ASP A 15 -3.38 4.05 -15.78
CA ASP A 15 -3.60 3.42 -17.07
C ASP A 15 -4.48 2.16 -16.95
N GLN A 16 -4.22 1.31 -15.96
CA GLN A 16 -5.07 0.15 -15.69
C GLN A 16 -6.47 0.55 -15.22
N ALA A 17 -6.58 1.59 -14.39
CA ALA A 17 -7.86 2.09 -13.91
C ALA A 17 -8.73 2.65 -15.04
N ASP A 18 -8.13 3.33 -16.01
CA ASP A 18 -8.83 3.81 -17.22
C ASP A 18 -9.32 2.62 -18.08
N ASN A 19 -8.46 1.62 -18.30
CA ASN A 19 -8.79 0.44 -19.10
C ASN A 19 -9.86 -0.46 -18.45
N LYS A 20 -9.85 -0.62 -17.12
CA LYS A 20 -10.73 -1.55 -16.39
C LYS A 20 -12.02 -0.89 -15.89
N GLY A 21 -12.03 0.43 -15.69
CA GLY A 21 -13.21 1.21 -15.32
C GLY A 21 -13.92 0.68 -14.05
N ASP A 22 -15.17 0.28 -14.18
CA ASP A 22 -16.00 -0.17 -13.07
C ASP A 22 -15.77 -1.66 -12.69
N ALA A 23 -14.84 -2.35 -13.35
CA ALA A 23 -14.46 -3.69 -12.96
C ALA A 23 -13.86 -3.71 -11.53
N PRO A 24 -14.04 -4.82 -10.78
CA PRO A 24 -13.46 -4.95 -9.45
C PRO A 24 -11.92 -4.91 -9.47
N PHE A 25 -11.34 -4.21 -8.49
CA PHE A 25 -9.90 -4.13 -8.30
C PHE A 25 -9.47 -4.86 -7.02
N VAL A 26 -9.91 -4.37 -5.86
CA VAL A 26 -9.54 -4.92 -4.56
C VAL A 26 -10.78 -5.33 -3.77
N TRP A 27 -10.67 -6.42 -3.03
CA TRP A 27 -11.74 -7.00 -2.26
C TRP A 27 -11.35 -7.16 -0.80
N GLN A 28 -12.24 -6.78 0.09
CA GLN A 28 -12.13 -7.01 1.52
C GLN A 28 -13.43 -7.57 2.08
N LYS A 29 -13.34 -8.36 3.14
CA LYS A 29 -14.52 -8.92 3.77
C LYS A 29 -15.15 -7.95 4.75
N HIS A 30 -16.44 -7.65 4.53
CA HIS A 30 -17.29 -6.89 5.43
C HIS A 30 -18.56 -7.69 5.69
N ASP A 31 -18.96 -7.80 6.95
CA ASP A 31 -20.18 -8.53 7.37
C ASP A 31 -20.25 -9.96 6.81
N GLY A 32 -19.10 -10.63 6.72
CA GLY A 32 -19.00 -12.02 6.29
C GLY A 32 -18.97 -12.24 4.78
N ALA A 33 -19.01 -11.19 3.94
CA ALA A 33 -18.94 -11.28 2.48
C ALA A 33 -17.83 -10.38 1.92
N PHE A 34 -17.17 -10.85 0.85
CA PHE A 34 -16.23 -10.01 0.11
C PHE A 34 -16.96 -8.90 -0.65
N GLN A 35 -16.52 -7.66 -0.44
CA GLN A 35 -17.04 -6.47 -1.09
C GLN A 35 -15.93 -5.81 -1.92
N PRO A 36 -16.20 -5.43 -3.18
CA PRO A 36 -15.19 -4.87 -4.06
C PRO A 36 -15.12 -3.34 -3.97
N VAL A 37 -13.92 -2.83 -4.22
CA VAL A 37 -13.70 -1.47 -4.71
C VAL A 37 -13.31 -1.59 -6.18
N SER A 38 -13.97 -0.83 -7.06
CA SER A 38 -13.66 -0.84 -8.49
C SER A 38 -12.36 -0.07 -8.78
N TRP A 39 -11.76 -0.33 -9.95
CA TRP A 39 -10.59 0.41 -10.43
C TRP A 39 -10.88 1.92 -10.49
N ARG A 40 -12.04 2.32 -11.02
CA ARG A 40 -12.47 3.72 -11.09
C ARG A 40 -12.56 4.37 -9.72
N ASN A 41 -13.21 3.72 -8.76
CA ASN A 41 -13.35 4.25 -7.41
C ASN A 41 -11.99 4.36 -6.70
N ALA A 42 -11.14 3.34 -6.85
CA ALA A 42 -9.78 3.37 -6.32
C ALA A 42 -8.96 4.54 -6.91
N ALA A 43 -9.06 4.80 -8.23
CA ALA A 43 -8.39 5.93 -8.86
C ALA A 43 -8.88 7.28 -8.32
N GLN A 44 -10.18 7.44 -8.09
CA GLN A 44 -10.76 8.63 -7.47
C GLN A 44 -10.23 8.83 -6.03
N ASP A 45 -10.18 7.75 -5.26
CA ASP A 45 -9.71 7.82 -3.87
C ASP A 45 -8.19 8.09 -3.80
N VAL A 46 -7.39 7.52 -4.72
CA VAL A 46 -5.96 7.87 -4.87
C VAL A 46 -5.80 9.37 -5.16
N ALA A 47 -6.56 9.92 -6.10
CA ALA A 47 -6.48 11.34 -6.44
C ALA A 47 -6.91 12.23 -5.27
N ARG A 48 -7.98 11.87 -4.56
CA ARG A 48 -8.46 12.61 -3.37
C ARG A 48 -7.41 12.61 -2.26
N LEU A 49 -6.85 11.46 -1.93
CA LEU A 49 -5.85 11.35 -0.88
C LEU A 49 -4.55 12.07 -1.27
N ALA A 50 -4.09 11.96 -2.52
CA ALA A 50 -2.90 12.65 -2.99
C ALA A 50 -3.06 14.17 -2.93
N TRP A 51 -4.25 14.68 -3.28
CA TRP A 51 -4.58 16.10 -3.13
C TRP A 51 -4.55 16.53 -1.67
N ALA A 52 -5.19 15.75 -0.77
CA ALA A 52 -5.26 16.04 0.65
C ALA A 52 -3.86 16.05 1.31
N LEU A 53 -2.98 15.12 0.94
CA LEU A 53 -1.60 15.11 1.42
C LEU A 53 -0.86 16.41 1.04
N ARG A 54 -1.03 16.89 -0.19
CA ARG A 54 -0.47 18.18 -0.63
C ARG A 54 -1.06 19.37 0.11
N ASP A 55 -2.38 19.38 0.31
CA ASP A 55 -3.08 20.44 1.05
C ASP A 55 -2.61 20.54 2.52
N MET A 56 -2.21 19.40 3.10
CA MET A 56 -1.57 19.32 4.42
C MET A 56 -0.06 19.61 4.42
N GLY A 57 0.52 20.03 3.31
CA GLY A 57 1.91 20.45 3.19
C GLY A 57 2.92 19.31 2.94
N VAL A 58 2.48 18.14 2.47
CA VAL A 58 3.40 17.11 1.99
C VAL A 58 3.94 17.52 0.63
N GLU A 59 5.25 17.61 0.51
CA GLU A 59 5.97 18.04 -0.68
C GLU A 59 6.65 16.87 -1.38
N LYS A 60 7.05 17.09 -2.63
CA LYS A 60 7.82 16.13 -3.41
C LYS A 60 9.09 15.68 -2.66
N GLY A 61 9.28 14.36 -2.55
CA GLY A 61 10.42 13.75 -1.86
C GLY A 61 10.25 13.63 -0.34
N ASP A 62 9.17 14.13 0.24
CA ASP A 62 8.84 13.87 1.63
C ASP A 62 8.50 12.39 1.85
N ARG A 63 8.75 11.88 3.03
CA ARG A 63 8.41 10.51 3.41
C ARG A 63 7.11 10.50 4.19
N VAL A 64 6.23 9.57 3.82
CA VAL A 64 4.95 9.35 4.51
C VAL A 64 4.90 7.91 5.01
N VAL A 65 4.79 7.73 6.31
CA VAL A 65 4.70 6.40 6.94
C VAL A 65 3.30 5.84 6.73
N LEU A 66 3.22 4.57 6.27
CA LEU A 66 1.97 3.83 6.13
C LEU A 66 1.94 2.65 7.09
N ILE A 67 0.98 2.67 8.03
CA ILE A 67 0.81 1.63 9.07
C ILE A 67 -0.60 1.07 8.93
N SER A 68 -0.73 -0.06 8.25
CA SER A 68 -2.04 -0.66 8.01
C SER A 68 -1.94 -2.16 7.81
N GLU A 69 -2.97 -2.86 8.24
CA GLU A 69 -3.26 -4.21 7.81
C GLU A 69 -3.50 -4.23 6.29
N SER A 70 -3.35 -5.40 5.65
CA SER A 70 -3.74 -5.59 4.24
C SER A 70 -5.25 -5.41 4.12
N ARG A 71 -5.66 -4.35 3.42
CA ARG A 71 -7.04 -3.90 3.25
C ARG A 71 -7.19 -3.06 1.99
N THR A 72 -8.42 -2.78 1.57
CA THR A 72 -8.70 -2.05 0.31
C THR A 72 -8.09 -0.66 0.26
N GLU A 73 -7.95 0.04 1.39
CA GLU A 73 -7.34 1.36 1.48
C GLU A 73 -5.81 1.34 1.42
N TRP A 74 -5.18 0.18 1.66
CA TRP A 74 -3.72 0.08 1.67
C TRP A 74 -3.09 0.49 0.32
N PRO A 75 -3.47 -0.11 -0.83
CA PRO A 75 -2.95 0.31 -2.14
C PRO A 75 -3.33 1.76 -2.49
N ILE A 76 -4.50 2.23 -2.06
CA ILE A 76 -4.92 3.62 -2.26
C ILE A 76 -3.94 4.57 -1.56
N CYS A 77 -3.56 4.28 -0.31
CA CYS A 77 -2.59 5.07 0.43
C CYS A 77 -1.22 5.07 -0.24
N ASP A 78 -0.70 3.90 -0.58
CA ASP A 78 0.64 3.75 -1.16
C ASP A 78 0.76 4.48 -2.50
N LEU A 79 -0.24 4.31 -3.37
CA LEU A 79 -0.31 4.99 -4.67
C LEU A 79 -0.52 6.51 -4.53
N ALA A 80 -1.36 6.96 -3.58
CA ALA A 80 -1.59 8.38 -3.35
C ALA A 80 -0.35 9.11 -2.83
N ILE A 81 0.42 8.46 -1.94
CA ILE A 81 1.69 8.99 -1.47
C ILE A 81 2.65 9.20 -2.65
N MET A 82 2.76 8.23 -3.55
CA MET A 82 3.59 8.37 -4.74
C MET A 82 3.02 9.37 -5.75
N ALA A 83 1.69 9.42 -5.92
CA ALA A 83 1.03 10.36 -6.83
C ALA A 83 1.19 11.81 -6.40
N CYS A 84 1.27 12.10 -5.09
CA CYS A 84 1.58 13.45 -4.62
C CYS A 84 3.08 13.81 -4.75
N GLY A 85 3.93 12.86 -5.18
CA GLY A 85 5.37 13.03 -5.35
C GLY A 85 6.18 12.66 -4.10
N ALA A 86 5.54 12.13 -3.07
CA ALA A 86 6.19 11.70 -1.84
C ALA A 86 6.67 10.24 -1.93
N ILE A 87 7.44 9.82 -0.93
CA ILE A 87 8.01 8.48 -0.82
C ILE A 87 7.25 7.69 0.23
N SER A 88 6.68 6.55 -0.14
CA SER A 88 5.97 5.68 0.79
C SER A 88 6.94 4.97 1.74
N VAL A 89 6.57 4.90 3.03
CA VAL A 89 7.32 4.19 4.06
C VAL A 89 6.40 3.18 4.75
N PRO A 90 6.08 2.06 4.08
CA PRO A 90 5.22 1.04 4.66
C PRO A 90 5.93 0.34 5.82
N THR A 91 5.23 0.18 6.93
CA THR A 91 5.77 -0.40 8.16
C THR A 91 4.96 -1.58 8.65
N TYR A 92 5.59 -2.45 9.44
CA TYR A 92 4.90 -3.62 9.99
C TYR A 92 3.91 -3.24 11.08
N ILE A 93 2.75 -3.87 11.06
CA ILE A 93 1.69 -3.72 12.09
C ILE A 93 2.09 -4.30 13.46
N THR A 94 3.21 -4.99 13.53
CA THR A 94 3.79 -5.56 14.76
C THR A 94 4.87 -4.67 15.38
N ASN A 95 5.18 -3.55 14.75
CA ASN A 95 6.17 -2.61 15.26
C ASN A 95 5.77 -2.05 16.63
N THR A 96 6.75 -1.95 17.52
CA THR A 96 6.62 -1.30 18.81
C THR A 96 6.82 0.23 18.67
N THR A 97 6.52 0.98 19.73
CA THR A 97 6.81 2.43 19.80
C THR A 97 8.28 2.71 19.47
N ARG A 98 9.22 1.91 20.01
CA ARG A 98 10.65 2.05 19.73
C ARG A 98 11.00 1.88 18.26
N ASP A 99 10.36 0.91 17.59
CA ASP A 99 10.58 0.68 16.15
C ASP A 99 10.06 1.88 15.35
N HIS A 100 8.90 2.41 15.72
CA HIS A 100 8.33 3.61 15.10
C HIS A 100 9.20 4.85 15.32
N THR A 101 9.72 5.06 16.53
CA THR A 101 10.69 6.16 16.82
C THR A 101 11.89 6.06 15.88
N HIS A 102 12.51 4.88 15.80
CA HIS A 102 13.64 4.66 14.90
C HIS A 102 13.29 4.96 13.42
N ILE A 103 12.13 4.48 12.94
CA ILE A 103 11.71 4.69 11.56
C ILE A 103 11.46 6.18 11.28
N LEU A 104 10.80 6.89 12.19
CA LEU A 104 10.54 8.34 12.06
C LEU A 104 11.83 9.15 12.01
N GLU A 105 12.76 8.90 12.93
CA GLU A 105 14.05 9.57 12.98
C GLU A 105 14.91 9.27 11.73
N ASN A 106 14.99 8.00 11.32
CA ASN A 106 15.84 7.58 10.22
C ASN A 106 15.28 7.97 8.85
N SER A 107 13.96 7.89 8.64
CA SER A 107 13.32 8.32 7.39
C SER A 107 13.13 9.83 7.31
N GLY A 108 13.02 10.51 8.45
CA GLY A 108 12.62 11.91 8.52
C GLY A 108 11.22 12.15 7.97
N ALA A 109 10.29 11.23 8.25
CA ALA A 109 8.91 11.30 7.75
C ALA A 109 8.18 12.54 8.23
N LYS A 110 7.40 13.18 7.33
CA LYS A 110 6.62 14.39 7.60
C LYS A 110 5.16 14.10 7.93
N ALA A 111 4.62 12.99 7.41
CA ALA A 111 3.25 12.57 7.63
C ALA A 111 3.18 11.07 7.90
N ALA A 112 2.06 10.61 8.46
CA ALA A 112 1.75 9.20 8.64
C ALA A 112 0.28 8.92 8.38
N ILE A 113 -0.02 7.69 7.88
CA ILE A 113 -1.38 7.19 7.70
C ILE A 113 -1.52 5.90 8.51
N ILE A 114 -2.56 5.80 9.33
CA ILE A 114 -2.76 4.69 10.27
C ILE A 114 -4.18 4.13 10.10
N SER A 115 -4.28 2.81 9.94
CA SER A 115 -5.60 2.18 9.72
C SER A 115 -6.44 2.07 11.00
N THR A 116 -5.91 1.50 12.08
CA THR A 116 -6.70 1.16 13.25
C THR A 116 -6.28 1.90 14.51
N LYS A 117 -7.24 2.07 15.41
CA LYS A 117 -7.00 2.61 16.76
C LYS A 117 -5.94 1.82 17.52
N ARG A 118 -5.88 0.50 17.34
CA ARG A 118 -4.86 -0.37 17.94
C ARG A 118 -3.46 0.01 17.48
N LEU A 119 -3.26 0.23 16.19
CA LEU A 119 -1.96 0.65 15.63
C LEU A 119 -1.59 2.06 16.06
N ALA A 120 -2.55 2.96 16.14
CA ALA A 120 -2.34 4.32 16.64
C ALA A 120 -1.80 4.32 18.07
N THR A 121 -2.21 3.38 18.93
CA THR A 121 -1.72 3.28 20.32
C THR A 121 -0.20 3.06 20.40
N ALA A 122 0.37 2.27 19.48
CA ALA A 122 1.82 2.03 19.44
C ALA A 122 2.58 3.17 18.74
N PHE A 123 1.94 3.86 17.79
CA PHE A 123 2.58 4.88 16.95
C PHE A 123 2.57 6.28 17.58
N LEU A 124 1.45 6.71 18.16
CA LEU A 124 1.27 8.10 18.64
C LEU A 124 2.29 8.56 19.69
N PRO A 125 2.79 7.71 20.60
CA PRO A 125 3.89 8.12 21.48
C PRO A 125 5.18 8.47 20.71
N ALA A 126 5.52 7.69 19.67
CA ALA A 126 6.67 8.00 18.81
C ALA A 126 6.44 9.27 17.96
N ALA A 127 5.19 9.47 17.50
CA ALA A 127 4.79 10.67 16.78
C ALA A 127 4.91 11.94 17.63
N HIS A 128 4.55 11.85 18.92
CA HIS A 128 4.66 12.98 19.86
C HIS A 128 6.12 13.42 20.09
N GLU A 129 7.06 12.48 20.09
CA GLU A 129 8.49 12.72 20.29
C GLU A 129 9.22 13.14 19.00
N SER A 130 8.58 13.00 17.84
CA SER A 130 9.23 13.30 16.56
C SER A 130 9.30 14.80 16.27
N ASP A 131 10.50 15.30 15.97
CA ASP A 131 10.71 16.68 15.56
C ASP A 131 10.29 16.97 14.12
N MET A 132 10.16 15.93 13.29
CA MET A 132 9.91 16.05 11.84
C MET A 132 8.46 15.82 11.47
N LEU A 133 7.77 14.91 12.16
CA LEU A 133 6.39 14.56 11.86
C LEU A 133 5.46 15.75 12.15
N ARG A 134 4.55 16.06 11.24
CA ARG A 134 3.60 17.17 11.37
C ARG A 134 2.16 16.68 11.40
N THR A 135 1.84 15.67 10.61
CA THR A 135 0.46 15.27 10.32
C THR A 135 0.31 13.76 10.45
N VAL A 136 -0.78 13.33 11.09
CA VAL A 136 -1.19 11.93 11.17
C VAL A 136 -2.64 11.80 10.69
N ILE A 137 -2.87 10.96 9.70
CA ILE A 137 -4.20 10.61 9.20
C ILE A 137 -4.62 9.29 9.84
N CYS A 138 -5.76 9.25 10.49
CA CYS A 138 -6.30 8.06 11.14
C CYS A 138 -7.59 7.61 10.46
N MET A 139 -7.67 6.34 10.01
CA MET A 139 -8.91 5.77 9.46
C MET A 139 -9.93 5.50 10.57
N GLU A 140 -9.47 5.11 11.75
CA GLU A 140 -10.29 5.03 12.95
C GLU A 140 -9.91 6.14 13.94
N SER A 141 -10.90 6.74 14.61
CA SER A 141 -10.65 7.78 15.62
C SER A 141 -9.77 7.24 16.75
N PRO A 142 -8.55 7.77 16.94
CA PRO A 142 -7.66 7.30 17.97
C PRO A 142 -8.12 7.75 19.38
N SER A 143 -7.74 6.97 20.41
CA SER A 143 -7.89 7.44 21.80
C SER A 143 -6.71 8.32 22.16
N ILE A 144 -6.96 9.64 22.28
CA ILE A 144 -5.95 10.63 22.63
C ILE A 144 -6.23 11.07 24.07
N SER A 145 -5.30 10.77 24.98
CA SER A 145 -5.40 11.16 26.40
C SER A 145 -4.60 12.43 26.76
N GLN A 146 -3.78 12.92 25.83
CA GLN A 146 -2.91 14.10 26.02
C GLN A 146 -2.77 14.87 24.70
N SER A 147 -2.38 16.12 24.79
CA SER A 147 -2.03 16.92 23.61
C SER A 147 -0.82 16.30 22.90
N LEU A 148 -0.88 16.20 21.58
CA LEU A 148 0.20 15.72 20.73
C LEU A 148 0.87 16.91 20.00
N ASN A 149 2.12 16.74 19.60
CA ASN A 149 2.85 17.74 18.81
C ASN A 149 2.62 17.60 17.30
N VAL A 150 1.57 16.87 16.92
CA VAL A 150 1.18 16.58 15.53
C VAL A 150 -0.29 16.86 15.33
N ASP A 151 -0.68 17.26 14.13
CA ASP A 151 -2.06 17.43 13.73
C ASP A 151 -2.67 16.07 13.39
N ILE A 152 -3.84 15.77 13.98
CA ILE A 152 -4.56 14.53 13.72
C ILE A 152 -5.77 14.85 12.80
N HIS A 153 -5.85 14.14 11.68
CA HIS A 153 -6.95 14.20 10.73
C HIS A 153 -7.67 12.85 10.67
N LEU A 154 -9.00 12.88 10.60
CA LEU A 154 -9.77 11.68 10.35
C LEU A 154 -9.88 11.44 8.83
N TRP A 155 -9.73 10.19 8.43
CA TRP A 155 -9.79 9.76 7.04
C TRP A 155 -11.05 10.24 6.31
N ASP A 156 -12.22 9.98 6.90
CA ASP A 156 -13.50 10.31 6.28
C ASP A 156 -13.67 11.81 6.06
N ASP A 157 -13.32 12.63 7.06
CA ASP A 157 -13.40 14.09 6.98
C ASP A 157 -12.48 14.64 5.88
N MET A 158 -11.26 14.10 5.83
CA MET A 158 -10.26 14.50 4.85
C MET A 158 -10.68 14.09 3.43
N MET A 159 -11.14 12.85 3.23
CA MET A 159 -11.58 12.35 1.93
C MET A 159 -12.83 13.11 1.42
N LEU A 160 -13.73 13.50 2.33
CA LEU A 160 -14.91 14.30 2.00
C LEU A 160 -14.55 15.74 1.59
N ALA A 161 -13.57 16.34 2.25
CA ALA A 161 -13.11 17.71 1.97
C ALA A 161 -12.24 17.82 0.71
N SER A 162 -11.66 16.72 0.25
CA SER A 162 -10.71 16.70 -0.86
C SER A 162 -11.34 17.13 -2.20
N LYS A 163 -10.55 17.88 -2.98
CA LYS A 163 -10.88 18.36 -4.34
C LYS A 163 -10.07 17.68 -5.44
N GLY A 164 -9.31 16.61 -5.09
CA GLY A 164 -8.46 15.90 -6.06
C GLY A 164 -9.26 15.32 -7.23
N GLN A 165 -8.77 15.55 -8.44
CA GLN A 165 -9.32 15.01 -9.67
C GLN A 165 -8.31 14.04 -10.30
N VAL A 166 -8.80 12.94 -10.87
CA VAL A 166 -7.94 11.90 -11.47
C VAL A 166 -7.09 12.46 -12.60
N GLU A 167 -7.66 13.31 -13.42
CA GLU A 167 -7.01 13.89 -14.61
C GLU A 167 -5.75 14.69 -14.26
N ASP A 168 -5.74 15.38 -13.12
CA ASP A 168 -4.60 16.15 -12.65
C ASP A 168 -3.40 15.23 -12.36
N PHE A 169 -3.66 14.14 -11.64
CA PHE A 169 -2.64 13.17 -11.23
C PHE A 169 -2.18 12.26 -12.38
N VAL A 170 -3.06 11.95 -13.35
CA VAL A 170 -2.68 11.24 -14.59
C VAL A 170 -1.67 12.06 -15.38
N ALA A 171 -1.93 13.37 -15.55
CA ALA A 171 -1.04 14.26 -16.28
C ALA A 171 0.34 14.40 -15.59
N GLU A 172 0.35 14.45 -14.26
CA GLU A 172 1.59 14.56 -13.47
C GLU A 172 2.36 13.23 -13.41
N ALA A 173 1.68 12.10 -13.33
CA ALA A 173 2.30 10.78 -13.30
C ALA A 173 3.22 10.53 -14.50
N ALA A 174 2.85 11.03 -15.68
CA ALA A 174 3.68 10.92 -16.88
C ALA A 174 5.08 11.58 -16.74
N ASN A 175 5.26 12.47 -15.75
CA ASN A 175 6.50 13.18 -15.49
C ASN A 175 7.33 12.61 -14.33
N ILE A 176 6.88 11.55 -13.66
CA ILE A 176 7.65 10.88 -12.60
C ILE A 176 8.71 9.98 -13.24
N PRO A 177 10.02 10.25 -13.00
CA PRO A 177 11.09 9.45 -13.59
C PRO A 177 11.09 8.01 -13.08
N ARG A 178 11.52 7.08 -13.92
CA ARG A 178 11.62 5.65 -13.57
C ARG A 178 12.57 5.40 -12.39
N GLU A 179 13.59 6.23 -12.25
CA GLU A 179 14.64 6.16 -11.22
C GLU A 179 14.26 6.88 -9.92
N GLU A 180 13.12 7.56 -9.87
CA GLU A 180 12.67 8.22 -8.65
C GLU A 180 12.29 7.18 -7.59
N ILE A 181 12.62 7.47 -6.32
CA ILE A 181 12.36 6.56 -5.21
C ILE A 181 10.85 6.50 -4.96
N ALA A 182 10.30 5.30 -5.05
CA ALA A 182 8.89 5.01 -4.80
C ALA A 182 8.62 4.75 -3.31
N CYS A 183 9.47 3.92 -2.69
CA CYS A 183 9.26 3.56 -1.29
C CYS A 183 10.56 3.24 -0.53
N LEU A 184 10.47 3.31 0.81
CA LEU A 184 11.48 2.84 1.76
C LEU A 184 10.91 1.65 2.54
N ILE A 185 11.46 0.45 2.32
CA ILE A 185 11.03 -0.74 3.07
C ILE A 185 12.08 -1.08 4.13
N TYR A 186 11.66 -1.04 5.40
CA TYR A 186 12.55 -1.36 6.52
C TYR A 186 12.69 -2.85 6.71
N THR A 187 13.95 -3.31 6.72
CA THR A 187 14.29 -4.73 6.94
C THR A 187 15.17 -4.87 8.18
N SER A 188 15.00 -5.98 8.92
CA SER A 188 15.90 -6.35 10.00
C SER A 188 17.27 -6.69 9.39
N GLY A 189 18.25 -5.81 9.55
CA GLY A 189 19.64 -6.09 9.17
C GLY A 189 20.25 -7.21 10.00
N THR A 190 21.34 -7.80 9.53
CA THR A 190 22.07 -8.93 10.17
C THR A 190 22.73 -8.59 11.52
N GLY A 191 22.49 -7.41 12.10
CA GLY A 191 23.01 -7.01 13.39
C GLY A 191 22.86 -5.50 13.60
N GLY A 192 21.75 -5.06 14.16
CA GLY A 192 21.51 -3.64 14.48
C GLY A 192 20.09 -3.17 14.21
N ALA A 193 19.91 -1.86 14.22
CA ALA A 193 18.62 -1.24 13.90
C ALA A 193 18.19 -1.54 12.47
N PRO A 194 16.86 -1.63 12.20
CA PRO A 194 16.32 -1.81 10.86
C PRO A 194 16.84 -0.76 9.86
N LYS A 195 17.10 -1.20 8.63
CA LYS A 195 17.57 -0.33 7.54
C LYS A 195 16.47 -0.10 6.52
N GLY A 196 16.25 1.15 6.12
CA GLY A 196 15.33 1.53 5.05
C GLY A 196 15.97 1.25 3.68
N VAL A 197 15.47 0.23 3.00
CA VAL A 197 15.89 -0.09 1.62
C VAL A 197 15.12 0.80 0.66
N MET A 198 15.84 1.60 -0.11
CA MET A 198 15.27 2.49 -1.13
C MET A 198 14.95 1.71 -2.39
N LEU A 199 13.68 1.67 -2.78
CA LEU A 199 13.21 1.07 -4.03
C LEU A 199 12.69 2.17 -4.95
N HIS A 200 13.23 2.27 -6.15
CA HIS A 200 12.73 3.19 -7.17
C HIS A 200 11.62 2.51 -8.01
N HIS A 201 10.79 3.31 -8.67
CA HIS A 201 9.67 2.81 -9.49
C HIS A 201 10.12 1.72 -10.47
N GLY A 202 11.21 1.96 -11.17
CA GLY A 202 11.74 1.06 -12.17
C GLY A 202 12.20 -0.29 -11.63
N SER A 203 12.65 -0.40 -10.36
CA SER A 203 13.06 -1.68 -9.78
C SER A 203 11.86 -2.59 -9.55
N ILE A 204 10.74 -2.03 -9.10
CA ILE A 204 9.49 -2.78 -8.89
C ILE A 204 8.90 -3.17 -10.25
N LEU A 205 8.82 -2.22 -11.20
CA LEU A 205 8.33 -2.49 -12.56
C LEU A 205 9.15 -3.57 -13.27
N HIS A 206 10.48 -3.55 -13.12
CA HIS A 206 11.35 -4.57 -13.72
C HIS A 206 11.04 -5.97 -13.20
N ASN A 207 10.78 -6.10 -11.89
CA ASN A 207 10.37 -7.37 -11.30
C ASN A 207 8.99 -7.83 -11.83
N CYS A 208 8.03 -6.91 -11.99
CA CYS A 208 6.73 -7.23 -12.61
C CYS A 208 6.89 -7.67 -14.07
N GLU A 209 7.71 -6.98 -14.86
CA GLU A 209 8.03 -7.34 -16.24
C GLU A 209 8.67 -8.76 -16.33
N GLY A 210 9.59 -9.07 -15.39
CA GLY A 210 10.21 -10.39 -15.28
C GLY A 210 9.21 -11.49 -14.94
N ALA A 211 8.34 -11.25 -13.95
CA ALA A 211 7.28 -12.17 -13.56
C ALA A 211 6.28 -12.40 -14.69
N TYR A 212 5.86 -11.32 -15.37
CA TYR A 212 4.99 -11.42 -16.56
C TYR A 212 5.57 -12.33 -17.62
N THR A 213 6.88 -12.24 -17.91
CA THR A 213 7.54 -13.08 -18.92
C THR A 213 7.45 -14.58 -18.60
N VAL A 214 7.35 -14.94 -17.32
CA VAL A 214 7.15 -16.34 -16.88
C VAL A 214 5.68 -16.72 -16.97
N LEU A 215 4.79 -15.86 -16.48
CA LEU A 215 3.35 -16.10 -16.45
C LEU A 215 2.75 -16.17 -17.87
N ASP A 216 3.19 -15.35 -18.81
CA ASP A 216 2.74 -15.34 -20.20
C ASP A 216 2.91 -16.72 -20.88
N LYS A 217 3.90 -17.51 -20.45
CA LYS A 217 4.14 -18.88 -20.98
C LYS A 217 3.08 -19.90 -20.55
N ILE A 218 2.43 -19.66 -19.42
CA ILE A 218 1.35 -20.53 -18.91
C ILE A 218 -0.05 -19.98 -19.22
N GLY A 219 -0.11 -18.81 -19.83
CA GLY A 219 -1.34 -18.07 -20.14
C GLY A 219 -1.75 -17.18 -18.97
N VAL A 220 -2.02 -15.93 -19.27
CA VAL A 220 -2.54 -14.92 -18.31
C VAL A 220 -3.81 -14.34 -18.92
N ASP A 221 -4.90 -14.35 -18.16
CA ASP A 221 -6.20 -13.82 -18.57
C ASP A 221 -6.79 -12.96 -17.44
N ASP A 222 -8.02 -13.16 -17.03
CA ASP A 222 -8.66 -12.45 -15.91
C ASP A 222 -8.22 -13.04 -14.56
N GLU A 223 -7.00 -12.71 -14.14
CA GLU A 223 -6.38 -13.28 -12.96
C GLU A 223 -7.01 -12.76 -11.65
N VAL A 224 -7.09 -13.64 -10.66
CA VAL A 224 -7.54 -13.37 -9.30
C VAL A 224 -6.42 -13.70 -8.32
N PHE A 225 -5.96 -12.70 -7.58
CA PHE A 225 -4.94 -12.86 -6.53
C PHE A 225 -5.60 -12.94 -5.15
N LEU A 226 -5.06 -13.78 -4.28
CA LEU A 226 -5.36 -13.76 -2.84
C LEU A 226 -4.09 -13.38 -2.09
N SER A 227 -4.08 -12.19 -1.52
CA SER A 227 -2.99 -11.62 -0.74
C SER A 227 -3.21 -11.86 0.75
N PHE A 228 -2.22 -12.43 1.44
CA PHE A 228 -2.27 -12.70 2.89
C PHE A 228 -0.97 -12.35 3.61
N LEU A 229 0.12 -12.13 2.88
CA LEU A 229 1.38 -11.67 3.45
C LEU A 229 1.33 -10.16 3.72
N PRO A 230 2.19 -9.63 4.60
CA PRO A 230 2.23 -8.20 4.86
C PRO A 230 2.65 -7.40 3.62
N LEU A 231 1.83 -6.47 3.18
CA LEU A 231 2.13 -5.55 2.05
C LEU A 231 3.33 -4.62 2.34
N SER A 232 3.69 -4.45 3.60
CA SER A 232 4.91 -3.76 4.03
C SER A 232 6.20 -4.53 3.78
N HIS A 233 6.12 -5.80 3.34
CA HIS A 233 7.28 -6.62 2.98
C HIS A 233 7.53 -6.56 1.46
N ALA A 234 8.77 -6.33 1.03
CA ALA A 234 9.14 -6.13 -0.38
C ALA A 234 8.61 -7.22 -1.34
N TYR A 235 8.57 -8.47 -0.88
CA TYR A 235 8.06 -9.59 -1.68
C TYR A 235 6.57 -9.45 -1.98
N GLU A 236 5.74 -9.22 -0.95
CA GLU A 236 4.29 -9.05 -1.13
C GLU A 236 3.95 -7.71 -1.78
N HIS A 237 4.69 -6.65 -1.44
CA HIS A 237 4.57 -5.34 -2.08
C HIS A 237 4.74 -5.43 -3.60
N THR A 238 5.69 -6.22 -4.07
CA THR A 238 5.88 -6.44 -5.51
C THR A 238 4.94 -7.52 -6.06
N GLY A 239 4.93 -8.72 -5.46
CA GLY A 239 4.25 -9.89 -6.01
C GLY A 239 2.75 -9.95 -5.71
N GLY A 240 2.31 -9.41 -4.56
CA GLY A 240 0.90 -9.41 -4.14
C GLY A 240 0.17 -8.10 -4.44
N LEU A 241 0.89 -7.04 -4.83
CA LEU A 241 0.27 -5.75 -5.15
C LEU A 241 0.63 -5.27 -6.56
N TYR A 242 1.90 -4.95 -6.86
CA TYR A 242 2.24 -4.33 -8.14
C TYR A 242 2.22 -5.28 -9.33
N LEU A 243 2.52 -6.55 -9.13
CA LEU A 243 2.35 -7.56 -10.17
C LEU A 243 0.87 -7.71 -10.58
N PRO A 244 -0.10 -7.96 -9.67
CA PRO A 244 -1.50 -7.98 -10.05
C PRO A 244 -2.00 -6.66 -10.66
N ILE A 245 -1.55 -5.49 -10.18
CA ILE A 245 -1.85 -4.20 -10.84
C ILE A 245 -1.34 -4.21 -12.29
N SER A 246 -0.12 -4.65 -12.54
CA SER A 246 0.45 -4.70 -13.90
C SER A 246 -0.32 -5.62 -14.85
N LEU A 247 -0.98 -6.64 -14.31
CA LEU A 247 -1.84 -7.58 -15.05
C LEU A 247 -3.28 -7.08 -15.20
N GLY A 248 -3.68 -6.02 -14.50
CA GLY A 248 -5.08 -5.58 -14.42
C GLY A 248 -5.97 -6.59 -13.70
N ALA A 249 -5.38 -7.35 -12.77
CA ALA A 249 -6.01 -8.42 -12.01
C ALA A 249 -6.81 -7.92 -10.80
N GLN A 250 -7.61 -8.81 -10.22
CA GLN A 250 -8.31 -8.58 -8.97
C GLN A 250 -7.46 -9.05 -7.79
N ILE A 251 -7.53 -8.34 -6.65
CA ILE A 251 -6.80 -8.71 -5.43
C ILE A 251 -7.79 -8.88 -4.28
N TYR A 252 -7.84 -10.08 -3.72
CA TYR A 252 -8.58 -10.37 -2.48
C TYR A 252 -7.63 -10.30 -1.29
N TYR A 253 -7.99 -9.56 -0.25
CA TYR A 253 -7.25 -9.56 1.00
C TYR A 253 -7.83 -10.58 1.96
N ALA A 254 -7.00 -11.56 2.37
CA ALA A 254 -7.40 -12.57 3.33
C ALA A 254 -7.64 -11.95 4.73
N GLU A 255 -8.65 -12.43 5.45
CA GLU A 255 -8.98 -11.97 6.80
C GLU A 255 -7.86 -12.27 7.81
N SER A 256 -7.28 -13.45 7.72
CA SER A 256 -6.16 -13.91 8.55
C SER A 256 -5.61 -15.23 8.02
N ILE A 257 -4.45 -15.67 8.53
CA ILE A 257 -3.88 -16.97 8.18
C ILE A 257 -4.79 -18.15 8.57
N ASP A 258 -5.57 -18.01 9.65
CA ASP A 258 -6.50 -19.05 10.11
C ASP A 258 -7.74 -19.16 9.22
N LYS A 259 -8.09 -18.10 8.53
CA LYS A 259 -9.21 -18.02 7.58
C LYS A 259 -8.77 -18.27 6.13
N LEU A 260 -7.48 -18.48 5.89
CA LEU A 260 -6.94 -18.54 4.53
C LEU A 260 -7.62 -19.63 3.68
N ALA A 261 -7.87 -20.82 4.24
CA ALA A 261 -8.53 -21.92 3.52
C ALA A 261 -9.96 -21.54 3.07
N SER A 262 -10.77 -20.96 3.98
CA SER A 262 -12.13 -20.50 3.62
C SER A 262 -12.09 -19.33 2.63
N ASN A 263 -11.12 -18.42 2.77
CA ASN A 263 -10.96 -17.32 1.83
C ASN A 263 -10.52 -17.82 0.43
N MET A 264 -9.71 -18.89 0.34
CA MET A 264 -9.38 -19.54 -0.93
C MET A 264 -10.60 -20.18 -1.61
N GLU A 265 -11.48 -20.84 -0.84
CA GLU A 265 -12.71 -21.42 -1.36
C GLU A 265 -13.67 -20.37 -1.93
N GLU A 266 -13.75 -19.21 -1.27
CA GLU A 266 -14.64 -18.11 -1.66
C GLU A 266 -14.06 -17.29 -2.82
N ALA A 267 -12.78 -16.85 -2.74
CA ALA A 267 -12.13 -16.01 -3.75
C ALA A 267 -11.72 -16.80 -5.00
N ARG A 268 -11.47 -18.11 -4.85
CA ARG A 268 -10.99 -19.00 -5.94
C ARG A 268 -9.80 -18.40 -6.70
N PRO A 269 -8.70 -18.05 -6.00
CA PRO A 269 -7.58 -17.38 -6.64
C PRO A 269 -6.93 -18.25 -7.71
N THR A 270 -6.49 -17.62 -8.79
CA THR A 270 -5.69 -18.25 -9.84
C THR A 270 -4.20 -18.16 -9.53
N ILE A 271 -3.80 -17.11 -8.79
CA ILE A 271 -2.40 -16.86 -8.39
C ILE A 271 -2.35 -16.43 -6.90
N MET A 272 -1.34 -16.94 -6.20
CA MET A 272 -1.00 -16.52 -4.84
C MET A 272 0.51 -16.37 -4.69
N THR A 273 0.94 -15.28 -4.06
CA THR A 273 2.31 -15.17 -3.53
C THR A 273 2.40 -15.89 -2.20
N VAL A 274 3.32 -16.83 -2.09
CA VAL A 274 3.43 -17.68 -0.90
C VAL A 274 4.88 -17.83 -0.45
N VAL A 275 5.06 -18.18 0.81
CA VAL A 275 6.34 -18.58 1.39
C VAL A 275 6.31 -20.05 1.80
N PRO A 276 7.46 -20.76 1.84
CA PRO A 276 7.49 -22.21 2.18
C PRO A 276 6.76 -22.56 3.46
N ARG A 277 6.78 -21.68 4.46
CA ARG A 277 6.09 -21.85 5.73
C ARG A 277 4.57 -22.09 5.60
N LEU A 278 3.93 -21.53 4.56
CA LEU A 278 2.51 -21.78 4.32
C LEU A 278 2.23 -23.26 4.05
N PHE A 279 3.05 -23.90 3.22
CA PHE A 279 2.88 -25.32 2.88
C PHE A 279 3.05 -26.22 4.10
N GLU A 280 3.99 -25.89 5.01
CA GLU A 280 4.15 -26.61 6.28
C GLU A 280 2.90 -26.51 7.15
N VAL A 281 2.30 -25.31 7.25
CA VAL A 281 1.06 -25.08 8.02
C VAL A 281 -0.13 -25.84 7.40
N LEU A 282 -0.29 -25.79 6.09
CA LEU A 282 -1.35 -26.50 5.38
C LEU A 282 -1.20 -28.03 5.56
N GLN A 283 0.02 -28.56 5.40
CA GLN A 283 0.29 -29.99 5.59
C GLN A 283 0.00 -30.46 7.01
N SER A 284 0.24 -29.65 8.02
CA SER A 284 -0.01 -30.01 9.42
C SER A 284 -1.50 -30.05 9.79
N ARG A 285 -2.39 -29.52 8.95
CA ARG A 285 -3.84 -29.47 9.14
C ARG A 285 -4.61 -30.51 8.32
N VAL A 286 -3.91 -31.30 7.48
CA VAL A 286 -4.40 -32.46 6.76
C VAL A 286 -4.08 -33.74 7.52
#